data_719eb48574353d4382f58901e4e13700
#
_entry.id   719eb48574353d4382f58901e4e13700
#
_cell.length_a   1.000
_cell.length_b   1.000
_cell.length_c   1.000
_cell.angle_alpha   90.00
_cell.angle_beta   90.00
_cell.angle_gamma   90.00
#
_symmetry.space_group_name_H-M   'P 1'
#
loop_
_entity.id
_entity.type
_entity.pdbx_description
1 polymer ?
#
loop_
_entity_poly.entity_id
_entity_poly.type
_entity_poly.pdbx_seq_one_letter_code
_entity_poly.pdbx_strand_id
1 'polypeptide(L)'
;MYVCGQKKLLSEIDQLIESGAFPRFSIIVGNVGTGKKVISDYIARKLGANFVPSGIKAEEVRDVIDNSYTVIEKTLYMFADSDYMSVTSKNSLLKVTEEPPNNSYFIMTVRDLSNVLETIISRAMVFHIEPYSESDLDGFIAHRNYSIDSAKRKILKQICLCPQDITVASDIDIKAVYDVADKFIQFIGSANLANELKISTMLNLKSSDSDKDGKIDPIIFMRCIMLCCNSMMLDNISAEDAKIFHSIISETSRSLIALQSKGCNKQEVVDNWIVSTHMAITGGEF
;
A
#
# COMPACT_ATOMS: atom_id res chain seq x y z
N MET A 1 -12.44 -15.54 -10.34
CA MET A 1 -11.65 -14.62 -9.50
C MET A 1 -11.48 -13.29 -10.24
N TYR A 2 -11.64 -12.16 -9.58
CA TYR A 2 -11.47 -10.83 -10.18
C TYR A 2 -10.14 -10.21 -9.73
N VAL A 3 -9.32 -9.82 -10.68
CA VAL A 3 -8.12 -9.01 -10.46
C VAL A 3 -8.40 -7.63 -11.03
N CYS A 4 -8.24 -6.60 -10.22
CA CYS A 4 -8.44 -5.22 -10.65
C CYS A 4 -7.31 -4.78 -11.58
N GLY A 5 -7.63 -4.21 -12.74
CA GLY A 5 -6.64 -3.67 -13.67
C GLY A 5 -5.58 -4.67 -14.11
N GLN A 6 -4.33 -4.21 -14.25
CA GLN A 6 -3.12 -5.02 -14.49
C GLN A 6 -3.17 -5.89 -15.76
N LYS A 7 -3.89 -5.45 -16.80
CA LYS A 7 -4.14 -6.26 -18.00
C LYS A 7 -2.86 -6.75 -18.68
N LYS A 8 -1.83 -5.91 -18.78
CA LYS A 8 -0.54 -6.28 -19.38
C LYS A 8 0.16 -7.35 -18.56
N LEU A 9 0.27 -7.14 -17.24
CA LEU A 9 0.89 -8.09 -16.32
C LEU A 9 0.17 -9.44 -16.35
N LEU A 10 -1.16 -9.44 -16.33
CA LEU A 10 -1.93 -10.70 -16.40
C LEU A 10 -1.74 -11.41 -17.74
N SER A 11 -1.69 -10.67 -18.86
CA SER A 11 -1.42 -11.25 -20.18
C SER A 11 -0.02 -11.85 -20.26
N GLU A 12 0.99 -11.22 -19.71
CA GLU A 12 2.35 -11.73 -19.63
C GLU A 12 2.41 -13.02 -18.79
N ILE A 13 1.78 -13.02 -17.62
CA ILE A 13 1.68 -14.19 -16.76
C ILE A 13 0.97 -15.34 -17.47
N ASP A 14 -0.16 -15.08 -18.14
CA ASP A 14 -0.92 -16.08 -18.86
C ASP A 14 -0.08 -16.72 -20.00
N GLN A 15 0.64 -15.92 -20.78
CA GLN A 15 1.53 -16.39 -21.84
C GLN A 15 2.65 -17.29 -21.31
N LEU A 16 3.26 -16.91 -20.19
CA LEU A 16 4.30 -17.71 -19.54
C LEU A 16 3.75 -19.05 -19.03
N ILE A 17 2.54 -19.07 -18.50
CA ILE A 17 1.92 -20.29 -18.00
C ILE A 17 1.50 -21.19 -19.16
N GLU A 18 0.88 -20.65 -20.19
CA GLU A 18 0.44 -21.40 -21.39
C GLU A 18 1.62 -22.02 -22.14
N SER A 19 2.75 -21.32 -22.23
CA SER A 19 3.98 -21.83 -22.84
C SER A 19 4.75 -22.81 -21.94
N GLY A 20 4.32 -23.01 -20.68
CA GLY A 20 5.07 -23.81 -19.70
C GLY A 20 6.38 -23.18 -19.21
N ALA A 21 6.60 -21.91 -19.52
CA ALA A 21 7.81 -21.15 -19.17
C ALA A 21 7.68 -20.33 -17.89
N PHE A 22 6.57 -20.46 -17.13
CA PHE A 22 6.41 -19.72 -15.90
C PHE A 22 7.52 -20.10 -14.90
N PRO A 23 8.26 -19.10 -14.35
CA PRO A 23 9.43 -19.35 -13.51
C PRO A 23 9.04 -19.99 -12.17
N ARG A 24 9.94 -20.83 -11.64
CA ARG A 24 9.74 -21.48 -10.34
C ARG A 24 9.90 -20.51 -9.17
N PHE A 25 10.64 -19.43 -9.38
CA PHE A 25 10.82 -18.36 -8.38
C PHE A 25 10.55 -17.00 -9.02
N SER A 26 9.67 -16.23 -8.40
CA SER A 26 9.26 -14.92 -8.89
C SER A 26 9.18 -13.90 -7.76
N ILE A 27 9.33 -12.63 -8.12
CA ILE A 27 9.14 -11.50 -7.20
C ILE A 27 8.02 -10.61 -7.76
N ILE A 28 7.02 -10.30 -6.95
CA ILE A 28 6.00 -9.30 -7.30
C ILE A 28 6.26 -8.02 -6.52
N VAL A 29 6.56 -6.95 -7.25
CA VAL A 29 6.86 -5.63 -6.72
C VAL A 29 5.62 -4.75 -6.80
N GLY A 30 5.30 -4.07 -5.71
CA GLY A 30 4.20 -3.11 -5.68
C GLY A 30 3.92 -2.60 -4.27
N ASN A 31 3.33 -1.43 -4.17
CA ASN A 31 2.97 -0.81 -2.90
C ASN A 31 1.99 -1.64 -2.08
N VAL A 32 1.76 -1.24 -0.83
CA VAL A 32 0.73 -1.84 0.03
C VAL A 32 -0.64 -1.66 -0.62
N GLY A 33 -1.48 -2.69 -0.54
CA GLY A 33 -2.86 -2.62 -1.04
C GLY A 33 -3.04 -2.81 -2.54
N THR A 34 -1.96 -2.97 -3.30
CA THR A 34 -2.01 -3.13 -4.77
C THR A 34 -2.39 -4.55 -5.23
N GLY A 35 -2.80 -5.44 -4.33
CA GLY A 35 -3.33 -6.74 -4.71
C GLY A 35 -2.28 -7.81 -5.03
N LYS A 36 -1.04 -7.68 -4.55
CA LYS A 36 0.03 -8.69 -4.73
C LYS A 36 -0.43 -10.10 -4.38
N LYS A 37 -1.12 -10.26 -3.25
CA LYS A 37 -1.68 -11.56 -2.84
C LYS A 37 -2.74 -12.08 -3.82
N VAL A 38 -3.58 -11.19 -4.35
CA VAL A 38 -4.63 -11.55 -5.31
C VAL A 38 -4.01 -12.04 -6.62
N ILE A 39 -2.94 -11.38 -7.09
CA ILE A 39 -2.18 -11.80 -8.27
C ILE A 39 -1.49 -13.15 -8.01
N SER A 40 -0.90 -13.35 -6.83
CA SER A 40 -0.28 -14.65 -6.47
C SER A 40 -1.30 -15.80 -6.46
N ASP A 41 -2.50 -15.58 -5.91
CA ASP A 41 -3.58 -16.57 -5.96
C ASP A 41 -4.09 -16.80 -7.40
N TYR A 42 -4.15 -15.74 -8.22
CA TYR A 42 -4.46 -15.87 -9.66
C TYR A 42 -3.45 -16.79 -10.37
N ILE A 43 -2.16 -16.57 -10.14
CA ILE A 43 -1.09 -17.41 -10.69
C ILE A 43 -1.24 -18.85 -10.24
N ALA A 44 -1.47 -19.09 -8.94
CA ALA A 44 -1.66 -20.44 -8.42
C ALA A 44 -2.80 -21.19 -9.13
N ARG A 45 -3.96 -20.53 -9.28
CA ARG A 45 -5.12 -21.08 -9.97
C ARG A 45 -4.84 -21.41 -11.44
N LYS A 46 -4.14 -20.52 -12.14
CA LYS A 46 -3.77 -20.72 -13.55
C LYS A 46 -2.77 -21.88 -13.72
N LEU A 47 -1.85 -22.06 -12.78
CA LEU A 47 -0.92 -23.20 -12.74
C LEU A 47 -1.57 -24.52 -12.32
N GLY A 48 -2.81 -24.48 -11.81
CA GLY A 48 -3.42 -25.64 -11.15
C GLY A 48 -2.68 -26.02 -9.86
N ALA A 49 -2.16 -25.05 -9.12
CA ALA A 49 -1.36 -25.24 -7.92
C ALA A 49 -2.15 -24.86 -6.65
N ASN A 50 -1.87 -25.56 -5.57
CA ASN A 50 -2.35 -25.20 -4.25
C ASN A 50 -1.69 -23.89 -3.80
N PHE A 51 -2.46 -22.92 -3.34
CA PHE A 51 -1.95 -21.62 -2.89
C PHE A 51 -1.69 -21.62 -1.38
N VAL A 52 -0.43 -21.44 -0.98
CA VAL A 52 0.01 -21.48 0.42
C VAL A 52 0.70 -20.16 0.78
N PRO A 53 -0.03 -19.21 1.41
CA PRO A 53 0.60 -18.06 2.04
C PRO A 53 1.48 -18.51 3.21
N SER A 54 2.71 -18.02 3.26
CA SER A 54 3.72 -18.45 4.22
C SER A 54 4.26 -17.27 5.03
N GLY A 55 4.72 -17.54 6.24
CA GLY A 55 5.39 -16.55 7.06
C GLY A 55 6.79 -16.20 6.54
N ILE A 56 7.39 -15.18 7.14
CA ILE A 56 8.69 -14.63 6.73
C ILE A 56 9.79 -14.83 7.78
N LYS A 57 9.47 -15.41 8.92
CA LYS A 57 10.47 -15.77 9.95
C LYS A 57 11.36 -16.91 9.47
N ALA A 58 12.59 -16.96 9.96
CA ALA A 58 13.57 -17.92 9.47
C ALA A 58 13.14 -19.39 9.62
N GLU A 59 12.43 -19.73 10.68
CA GLU A 59 11.87 -21.06 10.91
C GLU A 59 10.78 -21.39 9.91
N GLU A 60 9.80 -20.49 9.75
CA GLU A 60 8.68 -20.64 8.80
C GLU A 60 9.17 -20.80 7.35
N VAL A 61 10.20 -20.02 6.98
CA VAL A 61 10.82 -20.12 5.65
C VAL A 61 11.50 -21.47 5.45
N ARG A 62 12.23 -21.99 6.48
CA ARG A 62 12.87 -23.32 6.41
C ARG A 62 11.85 -24.43 6.30
N ASP A 63 10.78 -24.38 7.11
CA ASP A 63 9.70 -25.37 7.05
C ASP A 63 9.06 -25.42 5.66
N VAL A 64 8.84 -24.26 5.04
CA VAL A 64 8.34 -24.19 3.65
C VAL A 64 9.32 -24.83 2.66
N ILE A 65 10.62 -24.53 2.79
CA ILE A 65 11.64 -25.09 1.93
C ILE A 65 11.68 -26.62 2.06
N ASP A 66 11.72 -27.14 3.28
CA ASP A 66 11.78 -28.58 3.53
C ASP A 66 10.51 -29.29 3.02
N ASN A 67 9.35 -28.74 3.28
CA ASN A 67 8.08 -29.25 2.75
C ASN A 67 8.02 -29.23 1.23
N SER A 68 8.62 -28.23 0.59
CA SER A 68 8.57 -28.06 -0.88
C SER A 68 9.23 -29.21 -1.66
N TYR A 69 10.16 -29.95 -1.03
CA TYR A 69 10.81 -31.12 -1.64
C TYR A 69 9.96 -32.40 -1.53
N THR A 70 8.94 -32.41 -0.67
CA THR A 70 8.12 -33.61 -0.39
C THR A 70 6.73 -33.53 -1.01
N VAL A 71 6.30 -32.36 -1.48
CA VAL A 71 4.96 -32.20 -2.08
C VAL A 71 4.83 -32.94 -3.40
N ILE A 72 3.72 -33.66 -3.55
CA ILE A 72 3.35 -34.40 -4.75
C ILE A 72 2.56 -33.50 -5.71
N GLU A 73 1.65 -32.70 -5.19
CA GLU A 73 0.82 -31.79 -5.96
C GLU A 73 1.54 -30.47 -6.20
N LYS A 74 1.23 -29.84 -7.34
CA LYS A 74 1.75 -28.49 -7.61
C LYS A 74 1.35 -27.55 -6.50
N THR A 75 2.31 -26.85 -5.91
CA THR A 75 2.10 -25.92 -4.79
C THR A 75 2.82 -24.61 -5.05
N LEU A 76 2.12 -23.49 -4.83
CA LEU A 76 2.69 -22.16 -4.89
C LEU A 76 2.75 -21.58 -3.48
N TYR A 77 3.97 -21.38 -3.01
CA TYR A 77 4.28 -20.74 -1.73
C TYR A 77 4.45 -19.23 -1.92
N MET A 78 3.73 -18.43 -1.15
CA MET A 78 3.84 -16.97 -1.22
C MET A 78 4.37 -16.39 0.09
N PHE A 79 5.53 -15.75 0.03
CA PHE A 79 6.11 -15.00 1.12
C PHE A 79 5.64 -13.54 1.02
N ALA A 80 4.67 -13.19 1.87
CA ALA A 80 4.11 -11.84 1.88
C ALA A 80 5.05 -10.86 2.63
N ASP A 81 5.11 -9.60 2.14
CA ASP A 81 5.87 -8.52 2.76
C ASP A 81 7.35 -8.90 3.04
N SER A 82 7.99 -9.52 2.04
CA SER A 82 9.36 -10.03 2.15
C SER A 82 10.41 -8.93 2.33
N ASP A 83 10.03 -7.65 2.21
CA ASP A 83 10.85 -6.51 2.62
C ASP A 83 11.34 -6.67 4.07
N TYR A 84 10.50 -7.24 4.93
CA TYR A 84 10.75 -7.40 6.37
C TYR A 84 11.42 -8.73 6.73
N MET A 85 11.77 -9.55 5.75
CA MET A 85 12.56 -10.75 6.00
C MET A 85 13.94 -10.41 6.55
N SER A 86 14.37 -11.17 7.54
CA SER A 86 15.77 -11.12 8.01
C SER A 86 16.74 -11.58 6.91
N VAL A 87 17.99 -11.16 7.00
CA VAL A 87 19.05 -11.64 6.08
C VAL A 87 19.15 -13.17 6.14
N THR A 88 19.00 -13.77 7.30
CA THR A 88 19.01 -15.23 7.49
C THR A 88 17.85 -15.89 6.72
N SER A 89 16.64 -15.33 6.81
CA SER A 89 15.47 -15.83 6.05
C SER A 89 15.69 -15.73 4.53
N LYS A 90 16.23 -14.61 4.06
CA LYS A 90 16.56 -14.40 2.63
C LYS A 90 17.61 -15.37 2.14
N ASN A 91 18.68 -15.60 2.92
CA ASN A 91 19.72 -16.56 2.58
C ASN A 91 19.21 -18.00 2.50
N SER A 92 18.24 -18.37 3.32
CA SER A 92 17.62 -19.70 3.26
C SER A 92 16.91 -19.96 1.91
N LEU A 93 16.40 -18.90 1.25
CA LEU A 93 15.74 -19.02 -0.04
C LEU A 93 16.70 -19.25 -1.22
N LEU A 94 18.01 -18.98 -1.06
CA LEU A 94 18.97 -19.12 -2.16
C LEU A 94 18.97 -20.53 -2.76
N LYS A 95 18.86 -21.57 -1.92
CA LYS A 95 18.81 -22.96 -2.37
C LYS A 95 17.65 -23.21 -3.35
N VAL A 96 16.44 -22.75 -3.03
CA VAL A 96 15.26 -22.95 -3.90
C VAL A 96 15.22 -21.99 -5.07
N THR A 97 16.02 -20.91 -5.07
CA THR A 97 16.18 -20.05 -6.24
C THR A 97 17.12 -20.68 -7.28
N GLU A 98 18.09 -21.50 -6.84
CA GLU A 98 19.06 -22.17 -7.71
C GLU A 98 18.52 -23.51 -8.21
N GLU A 99 17.98 -24.33 -7.29
CA GLU A 99 17.47 -25.68 -7.57
C GLU A 99 16.04 -25.83 -7.04
N PRO A 100 15.05 -25.23 -7.68
CA PRO A 100 13.67 -25.30 -7.22
C PRO A 100 13.10 -26.71 -7.39
N PRO A 101 12.36 -27.24 -6.38
CA PRO A 101 11.70 -28.54 -6.47
C PRO A 101 10.65 -28.58 -7.61
N ASN A 102 10.48 -29.76 -8.24
CA ASN A 102 9.70 -29.91 -9.46
C ASN A 102 8.23 -29.46 -9.34
N ASN A 103 7.58 -29.68 -8.19
CA ASN A 103 6.16 -29.35 -8.00
C ASN A 103 5.94 -28.04 -7.22
N SER A 104 7.00 -27.29 -6.97
CA SER A 104 6.93 -26.09 -6.15
C SER A 104 7.22 -24.82 -6.93
N TYR A 105 6.41 -23.80 -6.66
CA TYR A 105 6.58 -22.44 -7.14
C TYR A 105 6.69 -21.51 -5.95
N PHE A 106 7.50 -20.47 -6.05
CA PHE A 106 7.74 -19.52 -4.99
C PHE A 106 7.51 -18.10 -5.47
N ILE A 107 6.76 -17.33 -4.72
CA ILE A 107 6.56 -15.90 -4.96
C ILE A 107 6.95 -15.11 -3.71
N MET A 108 7.89 -14.19 -3.86
CA MET A 108 8.13 -13.13 -2.88
C MET A 108 7.33 -11.90 -3.26
N THR A 109 6.67 -11.26 -2.30
CA THR A 109 6.04 -9.96 -2.54
C THR A 109 6.78 -8.89 -1.77
N VAL A 110 7.18 -7.82 -2.46
CA VAL A 110 7.95 -6.71 -1.91
C VAL A 110 7.36 -5.37 -2.35
N ARG A 111 7.73 -4.31 -1.64
CA ARG A 111 7.43 -2.94 -2.06
C ARG A 111 8.51 -2.42 -2.99
N ASP A 112 9.76 -2.72 -2.66
CA ASP A 112 10.94 -2.26 -3.37
C ASP A 112 11.99 -3.38 -3.44
N LEU A 113 12.70 -3.48 -4.56
CA LEU A 113 13.76 -4.45 -4.76
C LEU A 113 15.02 -4.13 -3.92
N SER A 114 15.21 -2.91 -3.47
CA SER A 114 16.35 -2.52 -2.62
C SER A 114 16.46 -3.34 -1.33
N ASN A 115 15.34 -3.90 -0.87
CA ASN A 115 15.28 -4.77 0.29
C ASN A 115 15.47 -6.26 -0.03
N VAL A 116 15.75 -6.63 -1.28
CA VAL A 116 15.98 -8.01 -1.71
C VAL A 116 17.46 -8.20 -2.02
N LEU A 117 17.99 -9.39 -1.72
CA LEU A 117 19.38 -9.72 -2.05
C LEU A 117 19.55 -9.77 -3.58
N GLU A 118 20.59 -9.16 -4.10
CA GLU A 118 20.91 -9.17 -5.54
C GLU A 118 21.04 -10.60 -6.09
N THR A 119 21.53 -11.52 -5.27
CA THR A 119 21.63 -12.94 -5.60
C THR A 119 20.28 -13.62 -5.81
N ILE A 120 19.22 -13.16 -5.14
CA ILE A 120 17.84 -13.61 -5.39
C ILE A 120 17.29 -12.92 -6.65
N ILE A 121 17.47 -11.61 -6.78
CA ILE A 121 16.98 -10.84 -7.93
C ILE A 121 17.52 -11.41 -9.25
N SER A 122 18.82 -11.75 -9.29
CA SER A 122 19.44 -12.29 -10.49
C SER A 122 18.92 -13.67 -10.95
N ARG A 123 18.18 -14.38 -10.10
CA ARG A 123 17.60 -15.72 -10.35
C ARG A 123 16.08 -15.72 -10.41
N ALA A 124 15.45 -14.63 -10.05
CA ALA A 124 14.00 -14.48 -10.02
C ALA A 124 13.48 -13.74 -11.26
N MET A 125 12.30 -14.08 -11.71
CA MET A 125 11.55 -13.22 -12.61
C MET A 125 10.81 -12.16 -11.80
N VAL A 126 10.96 -10.91 -12.18
CA VAL A 126 10.38 -9.77 -11.46
C VAL A 126 9.17 -9.25 -12.22
N PHE A 127 8.03 -9.21 -11.54
CA PHE A 127 6.78 -8.66 -12.02
C PHE A 127 6.47 -7.35 -11.28
N HIS A 128 6.19 -6.29 -12.00
CA HIS A 128 5.83 -5.00 -11.42
C HIS A 128 4.34 -4.76 -11.54
N ILE A 129 3.73 -4.38 -10.42
CA ILE A 129 2.35 -3.89 -10.43
C ILE A 129 2.36 -2.43 -10.90
N GLU A 130 1.69 -2.17 -12.02
CA GLU A 130 1.55 -0.82 -12.55
C GLU A 130 0.58 0.02 -11.70
N PRO A 131 0.72 1.35 -11.70
CA PRO A 131 -0.26 2.24 -11.09
C PRO A 131 -1.66 2.00 -11.68
N TYR A 132 -2.67 2.09 -10.83
CA TYR A 132 -4.07 1.92 -11.26
C TYR A 132 -4.58 3.18 -11.95
N SER A 133 -5.25 3.00 -13.09
CA SER A 133 -5.99 4.06 -13.74
C SER A 133 -7.33 4.31 -13.02
N GLU A 134 -7.92 5.49 -13.24
CA GLU A 134 -9.27 5.77 -12.74
C GLU A 134 -10.29 4.74 -13.22
N SER A 135 -10.17 4.26 -14.47
CA SER A 135 -11.06 3.24 -15.03
C SER A 135 -10.91 1.89 -14.34
N ASP A 136 -9.71 1.53 -13.88
CA ASP A 136 -9.50 0.30 -13.12
C ASP A 136 -10.18 0.38 -11.75
N LEU A 137 -10.04 1.54 -11.08
CA LEU A 137 -10.67 1.79 -9.78
C LEU A 137 -12.20 1.83 -9.90
N ASP A 138 -12.74 2.44 -10.96
CA ASP A 138 -14.17 2.41 -11.26
C ASP A 138 -14.69 0.98 -11.50
N GLY A 139 -13.94 0.18 -12.23
CA GLY A 139 -14.23 -1.24 -12.43
C GLY A 139 -14.24 -2.04 -11.11
N PHE A 140 -13.33 -1.71 -10.21
CA PHE A 140 -13.27 -2.33 -8.89
C PHE A 140 -14.49 -1.95 -8.03
N ILE A 141 -14.87 -0.67 -8.00
CA ILE A 141 -16.06 -0.17 -7.30
C ILE A 141 -17.31 -0.90 -7.82
N ALA A 142 -17.47 -0.98 -9.12
CA ALA A 142 -18.60 -1.65 -9.76
C ALA A 142 -18.64 -3.16 -9.42
N HIS A 143 -17.48 -3.84 -9.49
CA HIS A 143 -17.39 -5.27 -9.20
C HIS A 143 -17.73 -5.60 -7.73
N ARG A 144 -17.36 -4.71 -6.81
CA ARG A 144 -17.66 -4.88 -5.37
C ARG A 144 -19.07 -4.45 -5.00
N ASN A 145 -19.84 -3.87 -5.93
CA ASN A 145 -21.18 -3.33 -5.69
C ASN A 145 -21.23 -2.30 -4.54
N TYR A 146 -20.16 -1.50 -4.41
CA TYR A 146 -20.15 -0.43 -3.42
C TYR A 146 -21.19 0.64 -3.80
N SER A 147 -22.09 0.95 -2.86
CA SER A 147 -23.06 2.04 -3.01
C SER A 147 -22.35 3.38 -2.75
N ILE A 148 -21.78 3.96 -3.79
CA ILE A 148 -21.00 5.20 -3.72
C ILE A 148 -21.70 6.24 -4.60
N ASP A 149 -22.12 7.35 -3.99
CA ASP A 149 -22.69 8.48 -4.75
C ASP A 149 -21.63 9.19 -5.60
N SER A 150 -22.09 10.06 -6.52
CA SER A 150 -21.23 10.75 -7.47
C SER A 150 -20.20 11.69 -6.80
N ALA A 151 -20.58 12.35 -5.70
CA ALA A 151 -19.72 13.26 -4.97
C ALA A 151 -18.60 12.48 -4.25
N LYS A 152 -18.96 11.44 -3.50
CA LYS A 152 -18.01 10.53 -2.85
C LYS A 152 -17.06 9.89 -3.88
N ARG A 153 -17.59 9.46 -5.03
CA ARG A 153 -16.79 8.85 -6.11
C ARG A 153 -15.73 9.81 -6.66
N LYS A 154 -16.07 11.10 -6.81
CA LYS A 154 -15.12 12.11 -7.28
C LYS A 154 -13.94 12.28 -6.32
N ILE A 155 -14.21 12.35 -5.02
CA ILE A 155 -13.15 12.46 -3.99
C ILE A 155 -12.30 11.17 -3.98
N LEU A 156 -12.94 10.00 -3.95
CA LEU A 156 -12.23 8.72 -3.91
C LEU A 156 -11.24 8.54 -5.06
N LYS A 157 -11.62 8.95 -6.28
CA LYS A 157 -10.73 8.88 -7.44
C LYS A 157 -9.45 9.69 -7.29
N GLN A 158 -9.49 10.76 -6.51
CA GLN A 158 -8.35 11.65 -6.32
C GLN A 158 -7.45 11.23 -5.15
N ILE A 159 -8.01 10.54 -4.15
CA ILE A 159 -7.25 10.13 -2.96
C ILE A 159 -6.88 8.65 -2.93
N CYS A 160 -7.58 7.77 -3.66
CA CYS A 160 -7.31 6.34 -3.70
C CYS A 160 -6.35 6.01 -4.84
N LEU A 161 -5.24 5.35 -4.50
CA LEU A 161 -4.21 4.94 -5.44
C LEU A 161 -4.27 3.45 -5.79
N CYS A 162 -5.03 2.67 -5.01
CA CYS A 162 -5.13 1.22 -5.18
C CYS A 162 -6.49 0.69 -4.68
N PRO A 163 -6.85 -0.57 -5.03
CA PRO A 163 -8.10 -1.19 -4.62
C PRO A 163 -8.33 -1.26 -3.11
N GLN A 164 -7.27 -1.43 -2.32
CA GLN A 164 -7.39 -1.45 -0.85
C GLN A 164 -7.83 -0.10 -0.29
N ASP A 165 -7.34 1.00 -0.86
CA ASP A 165 -7.72 2.34 -0.44
C ASP A 165 -9.23 2.54 -0.59
N ILE A 166 -9.81 2.09 -1.72
CA ILE A 166 -11.24 2.12 -1.96
C ILE A 166 -12.00 1.27 -0.93
N THR A 167 -11.48 0.07 -0.64
CA THR A 167 -12.11 -0.82 0.35
C THR A 167 -12.15 -0.16 1.73
N VAL A 168 -11.06 0.49 2.16
CA VAL A 168 -11.00 1.20 3.45
C VAL A 168 -11.93 2.42 3.44
N ALA A 169 -11.95 3.16 2.34
CA ALA A 169 -12.74 4.40 2.23
C ALA A 169 -14.22 4.18 1.91
N SER A 170 -14.62 2.97 1.48
CA SER A 170 -16.02 2.68 1.11
C SER A 170 -16.99 2.85 2.27
N ASP A 171 -16.56 2.48 3.48
CA ASP A 171 -17.39 2.50 4.69
C ASP A 171 -17.29 3.83 5.46
N ILE A 172 -16.46 4.78 4.98
CA ILE A 172 -16.22 6.07 5.63
C ILE A 172 -17.06 7.15 4.96
N ASP A 173 -17.57 8.10 5.74
CA ASP A 173 -18.11 9.35 5.20
C ASP A 173 -16.95 10.27 4.74
N ILE A 174 -16.48 10.01 3.51
CA ILE A 174 -15.32 10.68 2.95
C ILE A 174 -15.54 12.19 2.77
N LYS A 175 -16.81 12.60 2.62
CA LYS A 175 -17.15 14.02 2.52
C LYS A 175 -16.92 14.72 3.85
N ALA A 176 -17.36 14.12 4.95
CA ALA A 176 -17.11 14.66 6.29
C ALA A 176 -15.60 14.71 6.58
N VAL A 177 -14.82 13.70 6.16
CA VAL A 177 -13.36 13.70 6.30
C VAL A 177 -12.73 14.84 5.49
N TYR A 178 -13.17 15.06 4.26
CA TYR A 178 -12.72 16.13 3.40
C TYR A 178 -13.03 17.50 4.01
N ASP A 179 -14.26 17.70 4.52
CA ASP A 179 -14.68 18.96 5.18
C ASP A 179 -13.84 19.25 6.45
N VAL A 180 -13.45 18.19 7.19
CA VAL A 180 -12.53 18.34 8.34
C VAL A 180 -11.13 18.71 7.89
N ALA A 181 -10.63 18.10 6.83
CA ALA A 181 -9.32 18.39 6.24
C ALA A 181 -9.24 19.83 5.71
N ASP A 182 -10.28 20.28 5.00
CA ASP A 182 -10.38 21.64 4.48
C ASP A 182 -10.37 22.69 5.61
N LYS A 183 -11.18 22.48 6.65
CA LYS A 183 -11.16 23.34 7.85
C LYS A 183 -9.80 23.32 8.54
N PHE A 184 -9.15 22.17 8.65
CA PHE A 184 -7.83 22.09 9.28
C PHE A 184 -6.83 22.97 8.55
N ILE A 185 -6.79 22.93 7.20
CA ILE A 185 -5.87 23.76 6.41
C ILE A 185 -6.18 25.26 6.56
N GLN A 186 -7.47 25.63 6.63
CA GLN A 186 -7.86 27.04 6.81
C GLN A 186 -7.47 27.60 8.18
N PHE A 187 -7.40 26.76 9.22
CA PHE A 187 -7.12 27.17 10.59
C PHE A 187 -5.69 26.90 11.05
N ILE A 188 -4.94 26.02 10.35
CA ILE A 188 -3.56 25.72 10.72
C ILE A 188 -2.70 26.97 10.58
N GLY A 189 -1.82 27.20 11.55
CA GLY A 189 -0.99 28.41 11.61
C GLY A 189 -1.68 29.67 12.20
N SER A 190 -3.01 29.70 12.24
CA SER A 190 -3.76 30.77 12.92
C SER A 190 -4.16 30.40 14.34
N ALA A 191 -4.17 29.11 14.67
CA ALA A 191 -4.53 28.60 15.98
C ALA A 191 -3.28 28.25 16.80
N ASN A 192 -3.47 28.18 18.14
CA ASN A 192 -2.44 27.66 19.01
C ASN A 192 -2.18 26.18 18.67
N LEU A 193 -0.91 25.76 18.54
CA LEU A 193 -0.46 24.42 18.26
C LEU A 193 -1.17 23.36 19.13
N ALA A 194 -1.46 23.69 20.40
CA ALA A 194 -2.22 22.80 21.28
C ALA A 194 -3.64 22.49 20.79
N ASN A 195 -4.27 23.39 20.04
CA ASN A 195 -5.58 23.19 19.44
C ASN A 195 -5.46 22.37 18.14
N GLU A 196 -4.39 22.53 17.39
CA GLU A 196 -4.11 21.74 16.19
C GLU A 196 -3.81 20.28 16.55
N LEU A 197 -3.07 20.05 17.63
CA LEU A 197 -2.80 18.70 18.14
C LEU A 197 -4.07 17.95 18.57
N LYS A 198 -5.17 18.64 18.87
CA LYS A 198 -6.45 17.96 19.15
C LYS A 198 -6.98 17.14 17.97
N ILE A 199 -6.56 17.43 16.72
CA ILE A 199 -6.99 16.65 15.57
C ILE A 199 -6.51 15.21 15.66
N SER A 200 -5.36 14.96 16.30
CA SER A 200 -4.86 13.60 16.52
C SER A 200 -5.85 12.74 17.31
N THR A 201 -6.68 13.36 18.16
CA THR A 201 -7.71 12.64 18.93
C THR A 201 -8.88 12.14 18.05
N MET A 202 -9.09 12.77 16.88
CA MET A 202 -10.12 12.36 15.91
C MET A 202 -9.65 11.26 14.98
N LEU A 203 -8.35 11.00 14.94
CA LEU A 203 -7.77 10.00 14.07
C LEU A 203 -7.68 8.63 14.75
N ASN A 204 -7.81 7.56 13.96
CA ASN A 204 -7.64 6.20 14.45
C ASN A 204 -6.13 5.84 14.46
N LEU A 205 -5.49 6.10 15.59
CA LEU A 205 -4.05 5.90 15.76
C LEU A 205 -3.69 4.59 16.45
N LYS A 206 -4.70 3.81 16.90
CA LYS A 206 -4.49 2.50 17.51
C LYS A 206 -4.33 1.41 16.44
N SER A 207 -3.46 0.46 16.71
CA SER A 207 -3.18 -0.67 15.82
C SER A 207 -4.24 -1.80 15.89
N SER A 208 -5.20 -1.74 16.83
CA SER A 208 -6.21 -2.79 17.02
C SER A 208 -7.55 -2.39 16.39
N ASP A 209 -8.15 -3.34 15.66
CA ASP A 209 -9.45 -3.20 14.95
C ASP A 209 -10.67 -2.96 15.88
N SER A 210 -10.48 -2.97 17.21
CA SER A 210 -11.57 -2.96 18.18
C SER A 210 -12.22 -1.60 18.47
N ASP A 211 -11.68 -0.48 17.95
CA ASP A 211 -12.16 0.88 18.24
C ASP A 211 -12.42 1.68 16.93
N LYS A 212 -13.19 1.11 16.02
CA LYS A 212 -13.53 1.76 14.72
C LYS A 212 -14.63 2.82 14.82
N ASP A 213 -15.33 2.93 15.94
CA ASP A 213 -16.48 3.83 16.06
C ASP A 213 -16.06 5.31 15.97
N GLY A 214 -16.32 5.89 14.81
CA GLY A 214 -16.31 7.34 14.58
C GLY A 214 -14.92 7.97 14.35
N LYS A 215 -13.82 7.19 14.31
CA LYS A 215 -12.48 7.73 14.10
C LYS A 215 -12.05 7.66 12.64
N ILE A 216 -11.40 8.73 12.20
CA ILE A 216 -10.92 8.90 10.83
C ILE A 216 -9.61 8.14 10.63
N ASP A 217 -9.48 7.40 9.52
CA ASP A 217 -8.20 6.79 9.12
C ASP A 217 -7.16 7.87 8.79
N PRO A 218 -5.98 7.87 9.43
CA PRO A 218 -4.98 8.92 9.24
C PRO A 218 -4.44 9.01 7.82
N ILE A 219 -4.34 7.90 7.09
CA ILE A 219 -3.87 7.89 5.71
C ILE A 219 -4.89 8.58 4.80
N ILE A 220 -6.19 8.28 4.98
CA ILE A 220 -7.27 8.91 4.22
C ILE A 220 -7.33 10.40 4.54
N PHE A 221 -7.22 10.78 5.81
CA PHE A 221 -7.21 12.17 6.23
C PHE A 221 -6.06 12.95 5.58
N MET A 222 -4.85 12.45 5.66
CA MET A 222 -3.68 13.09 5.05
C MET A 222 -3.79 13.22 3.52
N ARG A 223 -4.40 12.23 2.86
CA ARG A 223 -4.67 12.34 1.42
C ARG A 223 -5.73 13.40 1.11
N CYS A 224 -6.74 13.58 1.96
CA CYS A 224 -7.68 14.67 1.83
C CYS A 224 -6.98 16.03 2.02
N ILE A 225 -6.05 16.15 2.97
CA ILE A 225 -5.21 17.36 3.13
C ILE A 225 -4.46 17.68 1.84
N MET A 226 -3.79 16.68 1.22
CA MET A 226 -3.09 16.91 -0.04
C MET A 226 -4.05 17.36 -1.17
N LEU A 227 -5.24 16.77 -1.21
CA LEU A 227 -6.25 17.15 -2.20
C LEU A 227 -6.72 18.60 -1.99
N CYS A 228 -6.99 19.01 -0.75
CA CYS A 228 -7.38 20.37 -0.42
C CYS A 228 -6.26 21.36 -0.80
N CYS A 229 -5.00 21.10 -0.43
CA CYS A 229 -3.86 21.92 -0.81
C CYS A 229 -3.73 22.07 -2.33
N ASN A 230 -3.83 20.95 -3.07
CA ASN A 230 -3.78 20.97 -4.53
C ASN A 230 -4.94 21.77 -5.14
N SER A 231 -6.15 21.66 -4.57
CA SER A 231 -7.30 22.45 -5.03
C SER A 231 -7.07 23.95 -4.82
N MET A 232 -6.57 24.34 -3.64
CA MET A 232 -6.27 25.74 -3.33
C MET A 232 -5.14 26.30 -4.21
N MET A 233 -4.16 25.48 -4.59
CA MET A 233 -3.09 25.88 -5.52
C MET A 233 -3.55 26.12 -6.96
N LEU A 234 -4.71 25.59 -7.36
CA LEU A 234 -5.29 25.84 -8.69
C LEU A 234 -6.03 27.19 -8.75
N ASP A 235 -6.41 27.76 -7.61
CA ASP A 235 -6.92 29.11 -7.54
C ASP A 235 -5.76 30.12 -7.64
N ASN A 236 -6.01 31.33 -8.11
CA ASN A 236 -4.98 32.37 -8.25
C ASN A 236 -4.44 32.81 -6.88
N ILE A 237 -3.50 32.06 -6.35
CA ILE A 237 -2.86 32.29 -5.05
C ILE A 237 -1.55 33.05 -5.19
N SER A 238 -1.10 33.67 -4.10
CA SER A 238 0.21 34.34 -4.04
C SER A 238 1.35 33.30 -4.16
N ALA A 239 2.53 33.75 -4.61
CA ALA A 239 3.72 32.88 -4.66
C ALA A 239 4.16 32.41 -3.25
N GLU A 240 3.78 33.14 -2.21
CA GLU A 240 4.08 32.82 -0.82
C GLU A 240 3.14 31.70 -0.32
N ASP A 241 1.83 31.82 -0.56
CA ASP A 241 0.86 30.76 -0.24
C ASP A 241 1.19 29.45 -0.98
N ALA A 242 1.59 29.54 -2.26
CA ALA A 242 1.99 28.38 -3.04
C ALA A 242 3.19 27.62 -2.41
N LYS A 243 4.17 28.35 -1.84
CA LYS A 243 5.28 27.73 -1.10
C LYS A 243 4.82 27.03 0.16
N ILE A 244 3.89 27.65 0.90
CA ILE A 244 3.31 27.05 2.11
C ILE A 244 2.59 25.75 1.76
N PHE A 245 1.68 25.76 0.78
CA PHE A 245 0.96 24.54 0.37
C PHE A 245 1.90 23.44 -0.15
N HIS A 246 2.94 23.82 -0.89
CA HIS A 246 3.95 22.86 -1.34
C HIS A 246 4.70 22.23 -0.15
N SER A 247 5.01 23.01 0.88
CA SER A 247 5.65 22.53 2.10
C SER A 247 4.72 21.55 2.85
N ILE A 248 3.43 21.90 3.01
CA ILE A 248 2.43 21.02 3.62
C ILE A 248 2.33 19.69 2.86
N ILE A 249 2.24 19.72 1.53
CA ILE A 249 2.18 18.51 0.68
C ILE A 249 3.44 17.67 0.89
N SER A 250 4.62 18.29 0.95
CA SER A 250 5.90 17.58 1.15
C SER A 250 5.93 16.85 2.49
N GLU A 251 5.60 17.55 3.60
CA GLU A 251 5.54 16.96 4.94
C GLU A 251 4.47 15.86 5.05
N THR A 252 3.31 16.09 4.44
CA THR A 252 2.23 15.09 4.41
C THR A 252 2.65 13.84 3.63
N SER A 253 3.34 14.00 2.50
CA SER A 253 3.86 12.87 1.70
C SER A 253 4.88 12.04 2.48
N ARG A 254 5.79 12.71 3.22
CA ARG A 254 6.79 12.06 4.07
C ARG A 254 6.12 11.25 5.18
N SER A 255 5.12 11.84 5.83
CA SER A 255 4.37 11.21 6.92
C SER A 255 3.51 10.04 6.43
N LEU A 256 2.94 10.11 5.22
CA LEU A 256 2.22 9.00 4.59
C LEU A 256 3.13 7.78 4.39
N ILE A 257 4.38 7.99 3.95
CA ILE A 257 5.36 6.90 3.80
C ILE A 257 5.67 6.28 5.17
N ALA A 258 5.86 7.11 6.20
CA ALA A 258 6.12 6.65 7.56
C ALA A 258 4.95 5.84 8.13
N LEU A 259 3.69 6.29 7.95
CA LEU A 259 2.49 5.59 8.41
C LEU A 259 2.30 4.21 7.75
N GLN A 260 2.82 4.02 6.54
CA GLN A 260 2.76 2.74 5.84
C GLN A 260 3.88 1.77 6.25
N SER A 261 4.84 2.22 7.07
CA SER A 261 5.93 1.38 7.55
C SER A 261 5.45 0.45 8.67
N LYS A 262 5.91 -0.82 8.62
CA LYS A 262 5.53 -1.82 9.63
C LYS A 262 6.12 -1.45 11.00
N GLY A 263 5.26 -1.45 12.03
CA GLY A 263 5.68 -1.15 13.41
C GLY A 263 5.87 0.33 13.71
N CYS A 264 5.42 1.25 12.83
CA CYS A 264 5.45 2.67 13.13
C CYS A 264 4.52 3.02 14.30
N ASN A 265 4.94 3.97 15.12
CA ASN A 265 4.06 4.60 16.09
C ASN A 265 3.21 5.66 15.37
N LYS A 266 1.97 5.30 15.02
CA LYS A 266 1.07 6.19 14.27
C LYS A 266 0.83 7.53 14.98
N GLN A 267 0.73 7.51 16.32
CA GLN A 267 0.56 8.73 17.10
C GLN A 267 1.73 9.69 16.91
N GLU A 268 2.94 9.19 17.08
CA GLU A 268 4.16 9.97 16.92
C GLU A 268 4.31 10.55 15.50
N VAL A 269 3.99 9.75 14.48
CA VAL A 269 4.05 10.20 13.08
C VAL A 269 3.05 11.33 12.83
N VAL A 270 1.83 11.22 13.36
CA VAL A 270 0.78 12.25 13.19
C VAL A 270 1.12 13.50 13.97
N ASP A 271 1.56 13.38 15.22
CA ASP A 271 1.92 14.53 16.04
C ASP A 271 3.11 15.29 15.43
N ASN A 272 4.14 14.59 14.96
CA ASN A 272 5.27 15.20 14.25
C ASN A 272 4.82 15.87 12.94
N TRP A 273 3.89 15.26 12.20
CA TRP A 273 3.32 15.87 11.00
C TRP A 273 2.60 17.18 11.30
N ILE A 274 1.78 17.23 12.35
CA ILE A 274 1.07 18.47 12.76
C ILE A 274 2.08 19.58 13.12
N VAL A 275 3.09 19.23 13.93
CA VAL A 275 4.14 20.19 14.33
C VAL A 275 4.91 20.70 13.11
N SER A 276 5.37 19.80 12.23
CA SER A 276 6.12 20.20 11.03
C SER A 276 5.29 21.06 10.07
N THR A 277 4.00 20.77 9.97
CA THR A 277 3.07 21.55 9.14
C THR A 277 2.82 22.93 9.74
N HIS A 278 2.64 23.02 11.06
CA HIS A 278 2.54 24.30 11.78
C HIS A 278 3.78 25.17 11.56
N MET A 279 4.98 24.60 11.77
CA MET A 279 6.24 25.30 11.54
C MET A 279 6.42 25.80 10.10
N ALA A 280 5.97 25.00 9.12
CA ALA A 280 6.05 25.37 7.71
C ALA A 280 5.20 26.60 7.37
N ILE A 281 4.11 26.83 8.12
CA ILE A 281 3.20 27.95 7.91
C ILE A 281 3.64 29.18 8.71
N THR A 282 4.04 29.00 9.98
CA THR A 282 4.39 30.10 10.89
C THR A 282 5.84 30.57 10.76
N GLY A 283 6.65 29.93 9.91
CA GLY A 283 8.08 30.26 9.79
C GLY A 283 8.92 29.83 11.00
N GLY A 284 8.38 28.95 11.84
CA GLY A 284 9.06 28.43 13.03
C GLY A 284 8.79 29.25 14.31
N GLU A 285 7.87 30.20 14.29
CA GLU A 285 7.38 30.87 15.49
C GLU A 285 6.40 29.96 16.25
N PHE A 286 6.64 29.77 17.57
CA PHE A 286 5.78 29.02 18.49
C PHE A 286 4.85 29.95 19.27
#